data_f690ada849a21cd79a0a26b08698c8ae
#
_entry.id   f690ada849a21cd79a0a26b08698c8ae
#
_cell.length_a   1.000
_cell.length_b   1.000
_cell.length_c   1.000
_cell.angle_alpha   90.00
_cell.angle_beta   90.00
_cell.angle_gamma   90.00
#
_symmetry.space_group_name_H-M   'P 1'
#
loop_
_entity.id
_entity.type
_entity.pdbx_description
1 polymer ?
#
loop_
_entity_poly.entity_id
_entity_poly.type
_entity_poly.pdbx_seq_one_letter_code
_entity_poly.pdbx_strand_id
1 'polypeptide(L)'
;MRKSVGEPAHGSYNSSMRRIVRFASLAALASTLGSASFAQNALPTASPEDRALAREIFKQLIEINTTDTPKGSVTAGSEAMQKRFLDAGFPAGDVHLLGPDPRKQNLVVRLRAAGPTTEKPVLFLCHMDVVEALRSDWHTDPFEFVEKDGYYYGRGTQDMKNSDAALVFTFLRLHKEGYRPKRDLILALTADEEGGKFNGADWLVRQHRELVDAAYVINPDSGGVELDHGRAVVADVEATEKVYSDFQVTAANAGGHSSRPRPDNAIYELTTALNKLAAYTFPFELNEVTRTYFKNLASQETGQTAADMRAILATPPDLAAAARLSVEPSFNANFRTTCVATRLNAGHANNALAQTAQANVNCRIFPGHSPEEIRQQLIAIFADPKLSVKYVSDSYVVSDTAPERKAMVPPAPIPEVFGPLTKLTQALWPGVPVTPVMENGASDSIYFALQGIPCYGYSAIALERDDDRAHGQDERLPVDSYWKSLDFLYGFAKAVGGE
;
A
#
# COMPACT_ATOMS: atom_id res chain seq x y z
N MET A 1 61.95 -11.98 -8.51
CA MET A 1 62.95 -11.03 -7.95
C MET A 1 62.28 -10.30 -6.80
N ARG A 2 62.67 -10.64 -5.69
CA ARG A 2 62.94 -10.09 -4.39
C ARG A 2 63.30 -8.60 -4.36
N LYS A 3 62.70 -7.87 -3.42
CA LYS A 3 63.25 -7.03 -2.32
C LYS A 3 62.13 -6.10 -1.86
N SER A 4 61.55 -6.20 -0.71
CA SER A 4 61.96 -6.09 0.72
C SER A 4 62.24 -4.66 1.20
N VAL A 5 61.52 -4.29 2.26
CA VAL A 5 61.94 -3.69 3.54
C VAL A 5 61.83 -2.17 3.70
N GLY A 6 61.22 -1.74 4.81
CA GLY A 6 61.47 -0.51 5.50
C GLY A 6 60.36 0.05 6.41
N GLU A 7 60.09 -0.54 7.56
CA GLU A 7 59.86 0.20 8.81
C GLU A 7 61.24 0.59 9.42
N PRO A 8 61.36 1.61 10.29
CA PRO A 8 60.79 1.81 11.63
C PRO A 8 60.63 3.34 11.98
N ALA A 9 60.29 3.84 13.13
CA ALA A 9 60.45 3.55 14.51
C ALA A 9 59.79 4.61 15.40
N HIS A 10 59.53 4.20 16.60
CA HIS A 10 59.19 4.87 17.86
C HIS A 10 59.70 6.30 18.13
N GLY A 11 58.91 7.03 18.92
CA GLY A 11 59.34 8.20 19.68
C GLY A 11 58.35 8.55 20.79
N SER A 12 58.56 7.95 21.95
CA SER A 12 57.99 8.32 23.24
C SER A 12 58.67 9.54 23.80
N TYR A 13 57.97 10.46 24.50
CA TYR A 13 58.49 11.08 25.75
C TYR A 13 57.41 11.63 26.64
N ASN A 14 57.59 11.32 27.91
CA ASN A 14 56.93 11.63 29.18
C ASN A 14 57.02 13.14 29.57
N SER A 15 56.08 13.65 30.34
CA SER A 15 56.21 13.92 31.81
C SER A 15 55.23 14.98 32.31
N SER A 16 54.41 14.56 33.21
CA SER A 16 54.11 15.06 34.54
C SER A 16 54.20 16.58 34.80
N MET A 17 53.12 17.14 35.33
CA MET A 17 53.16 17.97 36.53
C MET A 17 51.85 18.00 37.31
N ARG A 18 51.90 17.49 38.52
CA ARG A 18 50.88 17.59 39.57
C ARG A 18 50.79 19.03 40.07
N ARG A 19 49.58 19.58 40.30
CA ARG A 19 49.36 20.55 41.37
C ARG A 19 48.03 20.24 42.06
N ILE A 20 48.17 20.00 43.36
CA ILE A 20 47.18 19.86 44.39
C ILE A 20 46.77 21.27 44.84
N VAL A 21 45.47 21.57 44.93
CA VAL A 21 44.94 22.61 45.81
C VAL A 21 43.57 22.20 46.35
N ARG A 22 43.55 21.97 47.58
CA ARG A 22 42.68 22.01 48.76
C ARG A 22 41.17 22.32 48.61
N PHE A 23 40.46 21.50 49.34
CA PHE A 23 39.11 21.58 49.92
C PHE A 23 38.58 22.97 50.26
N ALA A 24 37.33 23.20 49.86
CA ALA A 24 36.40 24.02 50.65
C ALA A 24 35.02 23.34 50.57
N SER A 25 34.56 22.89 51.72
CA SER A 25 33.23 22.34 51.96
C SER A 25 32.19 23.47 51.87
N LEU A 26 31.15 23.30 51.07
CA LEU A 26 29.92 24.07 51.21
C LEU A 26 28.71 23.14 51.16
N ALA A 27 27.81 23.42 52.07
CA ALA A 27 26.68 22.63 52.48
C ALA A 27 25.70 22.22 51.37
N ALA A 28 25.18 21.02 51.50
CA ALA A 28 24.08 20.48 50.75
C ALA A 28 22.78 21.26 51.00
N LEU A 29 22.23 21.90 49.99
CA LEU A 29 20.81 22.19 49.89
C LEU A 29 20.21 21.13 48.96
N ALA A 30 19.54 20.16 49.55
CA ALA A 30 18.76 19.15 48.81
C ALA A 30 17.53 19.85 48.22
N SER A 31 17.65 20.29 46.96
CA SER A 31 16.51 20.58 46.12
C SER A 31 15.97 19.25 45.60
N THR A 32 14.91 18.76 46.19
CA THR A 32 14.04 17.73 45.64
C THR A 32 13.39 18.26 44.36
N LEU A 33 14.12 18.21 43.25
CA LEU A 33 13.50 18.25 41.93
C LEU A 33 12.72 16.96 41.81
N GLY A 34 11.41 17.04 42.03
CA GLY A 34 10.48 16.00 41.69
C GLY A 34 10.67 15.67 40.21
N SER A 35 11.26 14.53 39.97
CA SER A 35 11.20 13.88 38.62
C SER A 35 9.73 13.64 38.34
N ALA A 36 9.08 14.58 37.64
CA ALA A 36 7.86 14.29 36.96
C ALA A 36 8.24 13.22 35.95
N SER A 37 8.07 11.95 36.33
CA SER A 37 7.99 10.84 35.38
C SER A 37 6.86 11.22 34.45
N PHE A 38 7.21 11.72 33.26
CA PHE A 38 6.32 11.58 32.11
C PHE A 38 6.15 10.07 31.96
N ALA A 39 5.05 9.54 32.51
CA ALA A 39 4.56 8.24 32.11
C ALA A 39 4.37 8.35 30.60
N GLN A 40 5.34 7.87 29.83
CA GLN A 40 5.12 7.55 28.45
C GLN A 40 3.88 6.66 28.47
N ASN A 41 2.80 7.15 27.87
CA ASN A 41 1.61 6.34 27.68
C ASN A 41 2.05 5.14 26.81
N ALA A 42 2.44 4.05 27.50
CA ALA A 42 2.76 2.80 26.83
C ALA A 42 1.51 2.38 26.07
N LEU A 43 1.70 1.95 24.84
CA LEU A 43 0.61 1.34 24.07
C LEU A 43 -0.03 0.23 24.91
N PRO A 44 -1.36 0.12 24.93
CA PRO A 44 -2.04 -0.98 25.59
C PRO A 44 -1.71 -2.28 24.88
N THR A 45 -0.73 -3.02 25.40
CA THR A 45 -0.32 -4.31 24.86
C THR A 45 -1.38 -5.37 25.08
N ALA A 46 -1.56 -6.25 24.09
CA ALA A 46 -2.47 -7.40 24.21
C ALA A 46 -1.98 -8.37 25.30
N SER A 47 -2.92 -8.84 26.14
CA SER A 47 -2.65 -9.87 27.15
C SER A 47 -2.23 -11.19 26.48
N PRO A 48 -1.64 -12.15 27.23
CA PRO A 48 -1.34 -13.47 26.68
C PRO A 48 -2.58 -14.19 26.11
N GLU A 49 -3.76 -14.03 26.74
CA GLU A 49 -5.02 -14.59 26.25
C GLU A 49 -5.45 -13.91 24.96
N ASP A 50 -5.34 -12.58 24.89
CA ASP A 50 -5.67 -11.80 23.69
C ASP A 50 -4.75 -12.15 22.53
N ARG A 51 -3.44 -12.35 22.80
CA ARG A 51 -2.48 -12.82 21.78
C ARG A 51 -2.80 -14.22 21.29
N ALA A 52 -3.23 -15.12 22.18
CA ALA A 52 -3.65 -16.46 21.80
C ALA A 52 -4.86 -16.42 20.86
N LEU A 53 -5.87 -15.60 21.18
CA LEU A 53 -7.06 -15.40 20.32
C LEU A 53 -6.67 -14.77 18.96
N ALA A 54 -5.86 -13.72 18.96
CA ALA A 54 -5.43 -13.06 17.72
C ALA A 54 -4.64 -14.03 16.81
N ARG A 55 -3.75 -14.85 17.40
CA ARG A 55 -3.02 -15.90 16.68
C ARG A 55 -3.95 -16.98 16.13
N GLU A 56 -4.98 -17.37 16.88
CA GLU A 56 -5.97 -18.35 16.43
C GLU A 56 -6.79 -17.81 15.23
N ILE A 57 -7.20 -16.55 15.28
CA ILE A 57 -7.88 -15.88 14.15
C ILE A 57 -6.97 -15.86 12.92
N PHE A 58 -5.72 -15.45 13.09
CA PHE A 58 -4.75 -15.40 11.99
C PHE A 58 -4.51 -16.79 11.38
N LYS A 59 -4.27 -17.81 12.23
CA LYS A 59 -4.16 -19.20 11.79
C LYS A 59 -5.38 -19.63 10.98
N GLN A 60 -6.58 -19.38 11.48
CA GLN A 60 -7.81 -19.76 10.79
C GLN A 60 -7.93 -19.11 9.41
N LEU A 61 -7.57 -17.82 9.29
CA LEU A 61 -7.61 -17.11 8.01
C LEU A 61 -6.58 -17.65 7.01
N ILE A 62 -5.35 -17.93 7.44
CA ILE A 62 -4.31 -18.52 6.58
C ILE A 62 -4.74 -19.91 6.07
N GLU A 63 -5.36 -20.74 6.92
CA GLU A 63 -5.75 -22.11 6.58
C GLU A 63 -7.01 -22.19 5.72
N ILE A 64 -7.72 -21.08 5.50
CA ILE A 64 -8.81 -21.00 4.52
C ILE A 64 -8.25 -20.51 3.19
N ASN A 65 -8.35 -21.34 2.15
CA ASN A 65 -7.97 -20.95 0.80
C ASN A 65 -8.99 -19.96 0.22
N THR A 66 -8.57 -18.71 0.04
CA THR A 66 -9.39 -17.61 -0.48
C THR A 66 -8.94 -17.12 -1.86
N THR A 67 -8.18 -17.93 -2.60
CA THR A 67 -7.74 -17.62 -3.97
C THR A 67 -8.92 -17.57 -4.96
N ASP A 68 -8.75 -16.85 -6.08
CA ASP A 68 -9.70 -16.87 -7.21
C ASP A 68 -9.53 -18.13 -8.09
N THR A 69 -9.35 -19.29 -7.46
CA THR A 69 -9.29 -20.58 -8.12
C THR A 69 -10.56 -21.40 -7.86
N PRO A 70 -10.82 -22.48 -8.61
CA PRO A 70 -11.96 -23.34 -8.32
C PRO A 70 -11.99 -23.93 -6.91
N LYS A 71 -10.85 -23.99 -6.21
CA LYS A 71 -10.74 -24.52 -4.84
C LYS A 71 -10.85 -23.44 -3.77
N GLY A 72 -10.72 -22.16 -4.14
CA GLY A 72 -10.77 -21.05 -3.21
C GLY A 72 -12.19 -20.51 -3.01
N SER A 73 -12.43 -19.89 -1.87
CA SER A 73 -13.68 -19.20 -1.55
C SER A 73 -13.46 -18.13 -0.50
N VAL A 74 -13.62 -16.87 -0.86
CA VAL A 74 -13.60 -15.76 0.08
C VAL A 74 -14.77 -15.87 1.06
N THR A 75 -15.93 -16.34 0.59
CA THR A 75 -17.11 -16.57 1.43
C THR A 75 -16.80 -17.47 2.63
N ALA A 76 -15.95 -18.51 2.46
CA ALA A 76 -15.59 -19.38 3.58
C ALA A 76 -14.85 -18.63 4.70
N GLY A 77 -13.98 -17.67 4.34
CA GLY A 77 -13.30 -16.78 5.29
C GLY A 77 -14.28 -15.81 5.94
N SER A 78 -15.14 -15.17 5.14
CA SER A 78 -16.15 -14.22 5.59
C SER A 78 -17.14 -14.87 6.56
N GLU A 79 -17.63 -16.08 6.27
CA GLU A 79 -18.52 -16.86 7.16
C GLU A 79 -17.82 -17.23 8.48
N ALA A 80 -16.55 -17.62 8.41
CA ALA A 80 -15.78 -17.95 9.60
C ALA A 80 -15.64 -16.73 10.54
N MET A 81 -15.36 -15.55 9.97
CA MET A 81 -15.25 -14.30 10.75
C MET A 81 -16.63 -13.79 11.19
N GLN A 82 -17.67 -13.89 10.36
CA GLN A 82 -19.05 -13.59 10.74
C GLN A 82 -19.46 -14.37 11.99
N LYS A 83 -19.17 -15.67 12.00
CA LYS A 83 -19.48 -16.53 13.16
C LYS A 83 -18.79 -16.03 14.43
N ARG A 84 -17.53 -15.60 14.37
CA ARG A 84 -16.80 -15.05 15.52
C ARG A 84 -17.46 -13.81 16.08
N PHE A 85 -17.92 -12.90 15.23
CA PHE A 85 -18.64 -11.68 15.65
C PHE A 85 -19.98 -11.99 16.29
N LEU A 86 -20.76 -12.87 15.67
CA LEU A 86 -22.06 -13.28 16.23
C LEU A 86 -21.92 -14.03 17.56
N ASP A 87 -20.97 -14.96 17.68
CA ASP A 87 -20.65 -15.68 18.91
C ASP A 87 -20.18 -14.73 20.04
N ALA A 88 -19.50 -13.64 19.69
CA ALA A 88 -19.09 -12.59 20.63
C ALA A 88 -20.22 -11.65 21.05
N GLY A 89 -21.43 -11.80 20.49
CA GLY A 89 -22.61 -11.02 20.85
C GLY A 89 -22.79 -9.71 20.08
N PHE A 90 -22.16 -9.54 18.94
CA PHE A 90 -22.51 -8.43 18.05
C PHE A 90 -23.95 -8.57 17.57
N PRO A 91 -24.72 -7.46 17.53
CA PRO A 91 -26.08 -7.51 17.00
C PRO A 91 -26.10 -8.01 15.54
N ALA A 92 -26.98 -8.95 15.22
CA ALA A 92 -27.08 -9.50 13.86
C ALA A 92 -27.36 -8.43 12.78
N GLY A 93 -28.01 -7.32 13.15
CA GLY A 93 -28.23 -6.18 12.26
C GLY A 93 -26.99 -5.30 12.02
N ASP A 94 -25.86 -5.60 12.67
CA ASP A 94 -24.58 -4.90 12.52
C ASP A 94 -23.49 -5.80 11.91
N VAL A 95 -23.86 -7.04 11.49
CA VAL A 95 -22.95 -8.02 10.90
C VAL A 95 -23.55 -8.54 9.59
N HIS A 96 -23.06 -8.04 8.47
CA HIS A 96 -23.63 -8.29 7.15
C HIS A 96 -22.68 -9.14 6.31
N LEU A 97 -23.17 -10.26 5.81
CA LEU A 97 -22.50 -11.10 4.83
C LEU A 97 -23.24 -10.96 3.50
N LEU A 98 -22.58 -10.38 2.49
CA LEU A 98 -23.22 -10.03 1.22
C LEU A 98 -22.20 -9.92 0.08
N GLY A 99 -22.63 -10.25 -1.13
CA GLY A 99 -21.77 -10.17 -2.31
C GLY A 99 -22.51 -10.58 -3.59
N PRO A 100 -21.96 -10.24 -4.76
CA PRO A 100 -22.58 -10.53 -6.05
C PRO A 100 -22.43 -11.99 -6.49
N ASP A 101 -21.53 -12.75 -5.85
CA ASP A 101 -21.25 -14.16 -6.17
C ASP A 101 -21.22 -15.00 -4.91
N PRO A 102 -21.75 -16.26 -4.93
CA PRO A 102 -21.78 -17.13 -3.75
C PRO A 102 -20.42 -17.45 -3.13
N ARG A 103 -19.33 -17.35 -3.88
CA ARG A 103 -17.96 -17.61 -3.39
C ARG A 103 -17.18 -16.33 -3.04
N LYS A 104 -17.77 -15.15 -3.31
CA LYS A 104 -17.15 -13.83 -3.22
C LYS A 104 -17.97 -12.89 -2.33
N GLN A 105 -18.43 -13.39 -1.18
CA GLN A 105 -19.17 -12.56 -0.24
C GLN A 105 -18.23 -11.79 0.67
N ASN A 106 -18.55 -10.53 0.85
CA ASN A 106 -17.86 -9.60 1.75
C ASN A 106 -18.49 -9.70 3.15
N LEU A 107 -17.71 -9.38 4.18
CA LEU A 107 -18.22 -9.22 5.54
C LEU A 107 -18.11 -7.75 5.95
N VAL A 108 -19.22 -7.15 6.35
CA VAL A 108 -19.24 -5.79 6.90
C VAL A 108 -19.76 -5.83 8.35
N VAL A 109 -18.94 -5.33 9.28
CA VAL A 109 -19.24 -5.31 10.71
C VAL A 109 -19.21 -3.87 11.22
N ARG A 110 -20.22 -3.49 12.02
CA ARG A 110 -20.33 -2.14 12.59
C ARG A 110 -20.28 -2.17 14.11
N LEU A 111 -19.35 -1.44 14.69
CA LEU A 111 -19.31 -1.12 16.12
C LEU A 111 -19.95 0.26 16.31
N ARG A 112 -21.12 0.28 16.92
CA ARG A 112 -21.94 1.48 17.07
C ARG A 112 -21.38 2.50 18.05
N ALA A 113 -21.57 3.77 17.75
CA ALA A 113 -21.28 4.89 18.65
C ALA A 113 -22.07 4.79 19.97
N ALA A 114 -21.59 5.52 20.99
CA ALA A 114 -22.22 5.56 22.32
C ALA A 114 -23.66 6.09 22.32
N GLY A 115 -24.04 6.86 21.32
CA GLY A 115 -25.36 7.46 21.15
C GLY A 115 -25.52 8.09 19.76
N PRO A 116 -26.60 8.82 19.54
CA PRO A 116 -26.79 9.53 18.26
C PRO A 116 -25.61 10.45 17.96
N THR A 117 -25.07 10.34 16.77
CA THR A 117 -23.95 11.16 16.32
C THR A 117 -24.21 11.71 14.90
N THR A 118 -23.69 12.89 14.62
CA THR A 118 -23.65 13.48 13.27
C THR A 118 -22.31 13.25 12.59
N GLU A 119 -21.34 12.68 13.31
CA GLU A 119 -20.04 12.34 12.76
C GLU A 119 -20.17 11.11 11.85
N LYS A 120 -19.58 11.21 10.66
CA LYS A 120 -19.51 10.05 9.76
C LYS A 120 -18.62 8.96 10.36
N PRO A 121 -18.92 7.69 10.08
CA PRO A 121 -18.09 6.56 10.50
C PRO A 121 -16.64 6.65 10.02
N VAL A 122 -15.78 5.84 10.64
CA VAL A 122 -14.46 5.46 10.09
C VAL A 122 -14.58 4.04 9.56
N LEU A 123 -14.11 3.81 8.34
CA LEU A 123 -14.08 2.49 7.71
C LEU A 123 -12.65 1.93 7.79
N PHE A 124 -12.50 0.73 8.33
CA PHE A 124 -11.34 -0.13 8.18
C PHE A 124 -11.64 -1.11 7.04
N LEU A 125 -10.82 -1.07 6.00
CA LEU A 125 -11.01 -1.84 4.77
C LEU A 125 -9.85 -2.81 4.62
N CYS A 126 -10.14 -4.09 4.40
CA CYS A 126 -9.15 -5.11 4.13
C CYS A 126 -9.68 -6.08 3.09
N HIS A 127 -8.81 -6.63 2.24
CA HIS A 127 -9.19 -7.72 1.37
C HIS A 127 -8.81 -9.08 1.97
N MET A 128 -9.67 -10.04 1.78
CA MET A 128 -9.53 -11.38 2.35
C MET A 128 -8.99 -12.39 1.32
N ASP A 129 -9.12 -12.09 0.05
CA ASP A 129 -8.57 -12.93 -1.01
C ASP A 129 -7.05 -12.85 -1.05
N VAL A 130 -6.44 -13.81 -1.72
CA VAL A 130 -4.99 -13.91 -1.89
C VAL A 130 -4.67 -14.44 -3.27
N VAL A 131 -3.52 -14.07 -3.83
CA VAL A 131 -3.03 -14.63 -5.09
C VAL A 131 -2.80 -16.13 -4.98
N GLU A 132 -2.87 -16.83 -6.12
CA GLU A 132 -2.63 -18.26 -6.19
C GLU A 132 -1.23 -18.62 -5.66
N ALA A 133 -1.16 -19.74 -4.94
CA ALA A 133 0.08 -20.30 -4.43
C ALA A 133 0.14 -21.79 -4.76
N LEU A 134 1.10 -22.19 -5.57
CA LEU A 134 1.29 -23.60 -5.94
C LEU A 134 2.15 -24.30 -4.89
N ARG A 135 1.64 -25.39 -4.30
CA ARG A 135 2.36 -26.17 -3.28
C ARG A 135 3.75 -26.62 -3.76
N SER A 136 3.92 -26.86 -5.07
CA SER A 136 5.20 -27.25 -5.65
C SER A 136 6.28 -26.20 -5.56
N ASP A 137 5.92 -24.94 -5.42
CA ASP A 137 6.84 -23.80 -5.41
C ASP A 137 7.25 -23.38 -3.99
N TRP A 138 6.58 -23.93 -2.99
CA TRP A 138 6.78 -23.60 -1.58
C TRP A 138 7.49 -24.72 -0.80
N HIS A 139 8.33 -24.36 0.18
CA HIS A 139 8.93 -25.31 1.11
C HIS A 139 7.91 -25.83 2.13
N THR A 140 6.96 -24.97 2.57
CA THR A 140 5.82 -25.33 3.41
C THR A 140 4.54 -25.40 2.58
N ASP A 141 3.42 -25.87 3.16
CA ASP A 141 2.13 -25.71 2.49
C ASP A 141 1.69 -24.24 2.61
N PRO A 142 1.34 -23.54 1.50
CA PRO A 142 0.94 -22.14 1.55
C PRO A 142 -0.34 -21.89 2.36
N PHE A 143 -1.17 -22.91 2.56
CA PHE A 143 -2.41 -22.84 3.35
C PHE A 143 -2.30 -23.61 4.68
N GLU A 144 -1.10 -23.76 5.20
CA GLU A 144 -0.79 -24.23 6.55
C GLU A 144 -0.09 -23.11 7.33
N PHE A 145 -0.64 -22.72 8.48
CA PHE A 145 -0.04 -21.70 9.33
C PHE A 145 1.14 -22.28 10.10
N VAL A 146 2.34 -21.92 9.68
CA VAL A 146 3.59 -22.42 10.30
C VAL A 146 4.30 -21.30 11.05
N GLU A 147 4.62 -21.52 12.33
CA GLU A 147 5.48 -20.63 13.11
C GLU A 147 6.86 -21.26 13.23
N LYS A 148 7.87 -20.61 12.65
CA LYS A 148 9.24 -21.10 12.62
C LYS A 148 10.24 -19.97 12.53
N ASP A 149 11.35 -20.09 13.25
CA ASP A 149 12.51 -19.18 13.20
C ASP A 149 12.13 -17.69 13.43
N GLY A 150 11.09 -17.42 14.23
CA GLY A 150 10.61 -16.07 14.53
C GLY A 150 9.68 -15.48 13.49
N TYR A 151 9.18 -16.28 12.54
CA TYR A 151 8.25 -15.89 11.49
C TYR A 151 6.99 -16.75 11.48
N TYR A 152 5.89 -16.14 11.04
CA TYR A 152 4.69 -16.82 10.58
C TYR A 152 4.77 -17.00 9.07
N TYR A 153 4.62 -18.24 8.58
CA TYR A 153 4.61 -18.58 7.16
C TYR A 153 3.20 -18.96 6.72
N GLY A 154 2.87 -18.61 5.49
CA GLY A 154 1.63 -18.93 4.80
C GLY A 154 1.24 -17.84 3.82
N ARG A 155 0.46 -18.16 2.79
CA ARG A 155 -0.05 -17.20 1.82
C ARG A 155 -1.04 -16.25 2.51
N GLY A 156 -0.82 -14.93 2.38
CA GLY A 156 -1.56 -13.88 3.07
C GLY A 156 -0.95 -13.46 4.40
N THR A 157 0.26 -13.94 4.75
CA THR A 157 0.91 -13.49 5.99
C THR A 157 1.42 -12.07 5.91
N GLN A 158 1.76 -11.57 4.71
CA GLN A 158 2.06 -10.15 4.46
C GLN A 158 0.88 -9.44 3.81
N ASP A 159 0.20 -10.09 2.86
CA ASP A 159 -0.80 -9.50 1.99
C ASP A 159 -2.10 -10.34 2.01
N MET A 160 -3.16 -9.86 2.73
CA MET A 160 -3.07 -8.99 3.91
C MET A 160 -3.85 -9.60 5.09
N LYS A 161 -3.91 -10.97 5.19
CA LYS A 161 -4.66 -11.66 6.27
C LYS A 161 -4.13 -11.38 7.68
N ASN A 162 -2.90 -10.88 7.81
CA ASN A 162 -2.36 -10.35 9.06
C ASN A 162 -3.22 -9.19 9.58
N SER A 163 -3.55 -8.25 8.68
CA SER A 163 -4.34 -7.06 8.99
C SER A 163 -5.82 -7.42 9.19
N ASP A 164 -6.35 -8.35 8.38
CA ASP A 164 -7.68 -8.95 8.63
C ASP A 164 -7.78 -9.49 10.07
N ALA A 165 -6.82 -10.32 10.44
CA ALA A 165 -6.81 -10.96 11.77
C ALA A 165 -6.67 -9.94 12.90
N ALA A 166 -5.80 -8.95 12.73
CA ALA A 166 -5.57 -7.90 13.71
C ALA A 166 -6.80 -7.01 13.91
N LEU A 167 -7.52 -6.67 12.83
CA LEU A 167 -8.72 -5.85 12.90
C LEU A 167 -9.94 -6.64 13.39
N VAL A 168 -10.13 -7.89 12.97
CA VAL A 168 -11.15 -8.78 13.54
C VAL A 168 -10.95 -8.88 15.05
N PHE A 169 -9.73 -9.18 15.49
CA PHE A 169 -9.41 -9.23 16.93
C PHE A 169 -9.67 -7.89 17.61
N THR A 170 -9.27 -6.77 17.01
CA THR A 170 -9.47 -5.42 17.55
C THR A 170 -10.95 -5.14 17.81
N PHE A 171 -11.82 -5.40 16.84
CA PHE A 171 -13.26 -5.19 16.99
C PHE A 171 -13.87 -6.11 18.06
N LEU A 172 -13.48 -7.39 18.10
CA LEU A 172 -13.91 -8.33 19.14
C LEU A 172 -13.48 -7.85 20.53
N ARG A 173 -12.25 -7.40 20.70
CA ARG A 173 -11.71 -6.87 21.96
C ARG A 173 -12.43 -5.61 22.39
N LEU A 174 -12.63 -4.64 21.49
CA LEU A 174 -13.36 -3.41 21.79
C LEU A 174 -14.79 -3.69 22.24
N HIS A 175 -15.46 -4.65 21.58
CA HIS A 175 -16.81 -5.07 21.98
C HIS A 175 -16.81 -5.73 23.36
N LYS A 176 -15.90 -6.66 23.62
CA LYS A 176 -15.74 -7.35 24.91
C LYS A 176 -15.46 -6.37 26.07
N GLU A 177 -14.67 -5.34 25.82
CA GLU A 177 -14.35 -4.28 26.78
C GLU A 177 -15.51 -3.29 26.99
N GLY A 178 -16.59 -3.39 26.21
CA GLY A 178 -17.70 -2.45 26.26
C GLY A 178 -17.36 -1.06 25.75
N TYR A 179 -16.33 -0.96 24.91
CA TYR A 179 -15.91 0.31 24.31
C TYR A 179 -17.03 0.95 23.50
N ARG A 180 -17.24 2.25 23.68
CA ARG A 180 -18.28 3.03 23.03
C ARG A 180 -17.65 4.24 22.32
N PRO A 181 -17.40 4.14 21.01
CA PRO A 181 -16.81 5.26 20.25
C PRO A 181 -17.78 6.44 20.13
N LYS A 182 -17.26 7.62 19.80
CA LYS A 182 -18.06 8.83 19.50
C LYS A 182 -18.71 8.77 18.11
N ARG A 183 -18.13 8.01 17.20
CA ARG A 183 -18.62 7.72 15.85
C ARG A 183 -18.60 6.21 15.59
N ASP A 184 -19.41 5.72 14.69
CA ASP A 184 -19.38 4.30 14.34
C ASP A 184 -18.00 3.95 13.75
N LEU A 185 -17.51 2.75 14.09
CA LEU A 185 -16.40 2.11 13.41
C LEU A 185 -16.95 0.97 12.56
N ILE A 186 -16.49 0.90 11.31
CA ILE A 186 -16.90 -0.13 10.35
C ILE A 186 -15.65 -0.94 9.98
N LEU A 187 -15.77 -2.25 9.94
CA LEU A 187 -14.81 -3.16 9.36
C LEU A 187 -15.44 -3.80 8.13
N ALA A 188 -14.79 -3.66 6.97
CA ALA A 188 -15.17 -4.38 5.76
C ALA A 188 -14.01 -5.30 5.35
N LEU A 189 -14.35 -6.60 5.24
CA LEU A 189 -13.46 -7.62 4.70
C LEU A 189 -13.97 -7.98 3.31
N THR A 190 -13.19 -7.66 2.27
CA THR A 190 -13.63 -7.67 0.88
C THR A 190 -13.08 -8.84 0.07
N ALA A 191 -13.61 -9.03 -1.13
CA ALA A 191 -13.22 -10.06 -2.07
C ALA A 191 -12.65 -9.45 -3.35
N ASP A 192 -11.79 -10.23 -4.05
CA ASP A 192 -11.31 -9.94 -5.40
C ASP A 192 -10.54 -8.61 -5.54
N GLU A 193 -9.72 -8.25 -4.54
CA GLU A 193 -8.72 -7.20 -4.69
C GLU A 193 -7.58 -7.68 -5.61
N GLU A 194 -7.07 -8.88 -5.32
CA GLU A 194 -5.94 -9.52 -6.00
C GLU A 194 -6.26 -10.01 -7.42
N GLY A 195 -7.51 -9.98 -7.78
CA GLY A 195 -8.00 -10.38 -9.08
C GLY A 195 -9.33 -11.12 -8.99
N GLY A 196 -10.03 -11.11 -10.10
CA GLY A 196 -11.39 -11.66 -10.18
C GLY A 196 -12.32 -10.71 -10.91
N LYS A 197 -13.62 -10.97 -10.81
CA LYS A 197 -14.63 -10.19 -11.54
C LYS A 197 -15.55 -9.41 -10.60
N PHE A 198 -15.44 -9.63 -9.31
CA PHE A 198 -16.42 -9.20 -8.33
C PHE A 198 -15.74 -8.46 -7.17
N ASN A 199 -14.83 -7.51 -7.50
CA ASN A 199 -14.17 -6.72 -6.48
C ASN A 199 -15.18 -6.18 -5.46
N GLY A 200 -14.97 -6.56 -4.19
CA GLY A 200 -15.93 -6.34 -3.13
C GLY A 200 -16.02 -4.88 -2.70
N ALA A 201 -14.91 -4.16 -2.71
CA ALA A 201 -14.87 -2.74 -2.35
C ALA A 201 -15.63 -1.90 -3.37
N ASP A 202 -15.39 -2.12 -4.69
CA ASP A 202 -16.12 -1.46 -5.76
C ASP A 202 -17.63 -1.76 -5.68
N TRP A 203 -17.96 -3.04 -5.47
CA TRP A 203 -19.35 -3.47 -5.36
C TRP A 203 -20.05 -2.85 -4.14
N LEU A 204 -19.41 -2.86 -2.97
CA LEU A 204 -19.99 -2.28 -1.75
C LEU A 204 -20.21 -0.77 -1.89
N VAL A 205 -19.20 -0.03 -2.36
CA VAL A 205 -19.31 1.42 -2.47
C VAL A 205 -20.34 1.88 -3.51
N ARG A 206 -20.61 1.06 -4.52
CA ARG A 206 -21.61 1.38 -5.56
C ARG A 206 -23.01 0.89 -5.25
N GLN A 207 -23.15 -0.27 -4.64
CA GLN A 207 -24.44 -0.93 -4.46
C GLN A 207 -24.96 -0.89 -3.02
N HIS A 208 -24.05 -0.76 -2.05
CA HIS A 208 -24.35 -0.80 -0.61
C HIS A 208 -23.63 0.29 0.16
N ARG A 209 -23.59 1.50 -0.42
CA ARG A 209 -22.90 2.63 0.17
C ARG A 209 -23.32 2.93 1.61
N GLU A 210 -24.57 2.68 1.96
CA GLU A 210 -25.11 2.87 3.30
C GLU A 210 -24.40 2.04 4.37
N LEU A 211 -23.78 0.93 3.98
CA LEU A 211 -23.00 0.08 4.90
C LEU A 211 -21.56 0.57 5.09
N VAL A 212 -20.99 1.27 4.09
CA VAL A 212 -19.56 1.60 4.03
C VAL A 212 -19.27 3.10 3.87
N ASP A 213 -20.30 3.99 3.86
CA ASP A 213 -20.06 5.43 3.80
C ASP A 213 -19.31 5.91 5.05
N ALA A 214 -18.21 6.62 4.86
CA ALA A 214 -17.30 7.00 5.92
C ALA A 214 -16.76 8.43 5.73
N ALA A 215 -16.21 8.99 6.81
CA ALA A 215 -15.45 10.22 6.76
C ALA A 215 -14.11 10.02 6.04
N TYR A 216 -13.49 8.88 6.28
CA TYR A 216 -12.26 8.40 5.64
C TYR A 216 -12.14 6.87 5.82
N VAL A 217 -11.29 6.29 5.01
CA VAL A 217 -10.96 4.86 5.01
C VAL A 217 -9.55 4.67 5.57
N ILE A 218 -9.38 3.64 6.39
CA ILE A 218 -8.09 3.11 6.78
C ILE A 218 -7.96 1.74 6.13
N ASN A 219 -7.03 1.63 5.19
CA ASN A 219 -6.74 0.40 4.46
C ASN A 219 -5.30 -0.05 4.78
N PRO A 220 -5.08 -0.97 5.73
CA PRO A 220 -3.73 -1.40 6.09
C PRO A 220 -3.12 -2.43 5.12
N ASP A 221 -3.52 -2.37 3.86
CA ASP A 221 -2.98 -3.14 2.75
C ASP A 221 -1.60 -2.64 2.32
N SER A 222 -1.42 -1.32 2.37
CA SER A 222 -0.16 -0.67 2.07
C SER A 222 0.34 0.17 3.25
N GLY A 223 1.55 0.69 3.12
CA GLY A 223 2.18 1.46 4.19
C GLY A 223 2.60 0.60 5.37
N GLY A 224 3.63 1.03 6.06
CA GLY A 224 4.21 0.27 7.17
C GLY A 224 5.53 0.88 7.62
N VAL A 225 6.35 0.09 8.28
CA VAL A 225 7.66 0.51 8.75
C VAL A 225 8.75 -0.24 8.01
N GLU A 226 9.59 0.52 7.32
CA GLU A 226 10.75 -0.05 6.66
C GLU A 226 11.91 -0.25 7.63
N LEU A 227 12.47 -1.45 7.62
CA LEU A 227 13.67 -1.79 8.39
C LEU A 227 14.90 -1.83 7.47
N ASP A 228 16.02 -1.37 8.00
CA ASP A 228 17.35 -1.52 7.42
C ASP A 228 18.27 -2.15 8.46
N HIS A 229 18.59 -3.43 8.29
CA HIS A 229 19.34 -4.25 9.25
C HIS A 229 18.76 -4.20 10.67
N GLY A 230 17.47 -4.43 10.82
CA GLY A 230 16.72 -4.44 12.07
C GLY A 230 16.42 -3.07 12.67
N ARG A 231 16.84 -1.98 12.01
CA ARG A 231 16.59 -0.60 12.44
C ARG A 231 15.46 0.01 11.62
N ALA A 232 14.42 0.47 12.28
CA ALA A 232 13.36 1.20 11.60
C ALA A 232 13.89 2.55 11.05
N VAL A 233 13.64 2.81 9.76
CA VAL A 233 14.17 3.98 9.04
C VAL A 233 13.11 4.97 8.62
N VAL A 234 11.94 4.49 8.25
CA VAL A 234 10.79 5.31 7.88
C VAL A 234 9.50 4.57 8.19
N ALA A 235 8.45 5.30 8.47
CA ALA A 235 7.08 4.83 8.53
C ALA A 235 6.30 5.51 7.39
N ASP A 236 6.07 4.76 6.32
CA ASP A 236 5.37 5.22 5.14
C ASP A 236 3.86 5.03 5.31
N VAL A 237 3.11 6.12 5.14
CA VAL A 237 1.66 6.13 5.21
C VAL A 237 1.14 6.41 3.82
N GLU A 238 0.52 5.42 3.19
CA GLU A 238 -0.18 5.70 1.95
C GLU A 238 -1.27 6.74 2.20
N ALA A 239 -1.27 7.79 1.40
CA ALA A 239 -2.26 8.86 1.46
C ALA A 239 -2.89 9.14 0.10
N THR A 240 -2.41 8.48 -0.94
CA THR A 240 -2.96 8.45 -2.29
C THR A 240 -2.29 7.34 -3.09
N GLU A 241 -2.91 6.94 -4.17
CA GLU A 241 -2.37 5.96 -5.11
C GLU A 241 -2.63 6.39 -6.55
N LYS A 242 -1.94 5.78 -7.50
CA LYS A 242 -2.18 5.97 -8.93
C LYS A 242 -3.37 5.13 -9.39
N VAL A 243 -4.11 5.65 -10.37
CA VAL A 243 -5.22 4.90 -10.97
C VAL A 243 -4.68 3.92 -11.99
N TYR A 244 -4.89 2.62 -11.76
CA TYR A 244 -4.63 1.58 -12.74
C TYR A 244 -5.59 1.70 -13.92
N SER A 245 -5.07 1.59 -15.15
CA SER A 245 -5.90 1.58 -16.34
C SER A 245 -5.22 0.86 -17.49
N ASP A 246 -5.95 -0.04 -18.12
CA ASP A 246 -5.49 -0.74 -19.32
C ASP A 246 -6.15 -0.19 -20.58
N PHE A 247 -5.35 -0.09 -21.63
CA PHE A 247 -5.80 0.34 -22.95
C PHE A 247 -5.36 -0.66 -24.02
N GLN A 248 -6.34 -1.12 -24.79
CA GLN A 248 -6.10 -1.96 -25.94
C GLN A 248 -5.84 -1.10 -27.17
N VAL A 249 -4.62 -1.16 -27.71
CA VAL A 249 -4.22 -0.47 -28.94
C VAL A 249 -4.21 -1.46 -30.08
N THR A 250 -4.98 -1.21 -31.14
CA THR A 250 -5.12 -2.14 -32.26
C THR A 250 -4.87 -1.43 -33.58
N ALA A 251 -3.96 -1.98 -34.38
CA ALA A 251 -3.80 -1.70 -35.80
C ALA A 251 -4.51 -2.77 -36.64
N ALA A 252 -5.29 -2.37 -37.65
CA ALA A 252 -5.95 -3.26 -38.57
C ALA A 252 -5.51 -2.96 -39.99
N ASN A 253 -5.30 -4.02 -40.79
CA ASN A 253 -4.85 -3.94 -42.18
C ASN A 253 -5.51 -5.03 -43.04
N ALA A 254 -5.54 -4.81 -44.35
CA ALA A 254 -6.09 -5.80 -45.26
C ALA A 254 -5.26 -7.10 -45.36
N GLY A 255 -4.01 -7.08 -44.86
CA GLY A 255 -3.09 -8.21 -45.00
C GLY A 255 -2.59 -8.39 -46.43
N GLY A 256 -2.07 -9.57 -46.71
CA GLY A 256 -1.59 -9.94 -48.04
C GLY A 256 -0.51 -11.03 -48.03
N HIS A 257 -0.02 -11.41 -49.18
CA HIS A 257 1.03 -12.40 -49.33
C HIS A 257 2.40 -11.76 -49.04
N SER A 258 3.21 -12.37 -48.17
CA SER A 258 4.50 -11.80 -47.70
C SER A 258 5.53 -11.58 -48.82
N SER A 259 5.43 -12.29 -49.94
CA SER A 259 6.29 -12.09 -51.12
C SER A 259 6.01 -10.77 -51.87
N ARG A 260 4.93 -10.08 -51.50
CA ARG A 260 4.55 -8.77 -52.04
C ARG A 260 4.44 -7.76 -50.91
N PRO A 261 5.58 -7.33 -50.29
CA PRO A 261 5.59 -6.44 -49.14
C PRO A 261 4.94 -5.10 -49.50
N ARG A 262 4.17 -4.57 -48.55
CA ARG A 262 3.52 -3.27 -48.68
C ARG A 262 4.03 -2.33 -47.58
N PRO A 263 4.01 -1.00 -47.78
CA PRO A 263 4.38 -0.04 -46.73
C PRO A 263 3.41 -0.07 -45.55
N ASP A 264 2.14 -0.30 -45.80
CA ASP A 264 1.08 -0.43 -44.80
C ASP A 264 1.05 -1.88 -44.26
N ASN A 265 1.40 -2.01 -42.98
CA ASN A 265 1.46 -3.28 -42.27
C ASN A 265 1.05 -3.05 -40.82
N ALA A 266 0.08 -3.81 -40.33
CA ALA A 266 -0.45 -3.66 -38.98
C ALA A 266 0.64 -3.74 -37.90
N ILE A 267 1.63 -4.61 -38.08
CA ILE A 267 2.76 -4.70 -37.14
C ILE A 267 3.59 -3.40 -37.14
N TYR A 268 3.90 -2.85 -38.33
CA TYR A 268 4.71 -1.64 -38.41
C TYR A 268 3.95 -0.39 -37.91
N GLU A 269 2.65 -0.31 -38.16
CA GLU A 269 1.78 0.74 -37.65
C GLU A 269 1.74 0.72 -36.13
N LEU A 270 1.48 -0.46 -35.51
CA LEU A 270 1.45 -0.63 -34.06
C LEU A 270 2.83 -0.34 -33.43
N THR A 271 3.92 -0.91 -33.95
CA THR A 271 5.27 -0.70 -33.37
C THR A 271 5.71 0.75 -33.48
N THR A 272 5.32 1.47 -34.55
CA THR A 272 5.57 2.91 -34.67
C THR A 272 4.86 3.68 -33.56
N ALA A 273 3.62 3.34 -33.23
CA ALA A 273 2.87 3.94 -32.15
C ALA A 273 3.52 3.65 -30.78
N LEU A 274 3.91 2.40 -30.53
CA LEU A 274 4.56 2.00 -29.29
C LEU A 274 5.94 2.69 -29.11
N ASN A 275 6.69 2.90 -30.18
CA ASN A 275 7.93 3.68 -30.15
C ASN A 275 7.68 5.16 -29.80
N LYS A 276 6.59 5.76 -30.30
CA LYS A 276 6.21 7.12 -29.89
C LYS A 276 5.86 7.18 -28.40
N LEU A 277 5.13 6.17 -27.89
CA LEU A 277 4.81 6.07 -26.46
C LEU A 277 6.08 5.92 -25.62
N ALA A 278 7.00 5.06 -26.01
CA ALA A 278 8.27 4.84 -25.31
C ALA A 278 9.15 6.08 -25.24
N ALA A 279 9.06 6.96 -26.24
CA ALA A 279 9.77 8.24 -26.28
C ALA A 279 9.03 9.39 -25.61
N TYR A 280 7.76 9.21 -25.26
CA TYR A 280 6.94 10.26 -24.65
C TYR A 280 7.14 10.31 -23.14
N THR A 281 7.30 11.51 -22.62
CA THR A 281 7.35 11.77 -21.18
C THR A 281 6.12 12.58 -20.79
N PHE A 282 5.28 12.03 -19.93
CA PHE A 282 4.14 12.77 -19.40
C PHE A 282 4.61 13.98 -18.57
N PRO A 283 3.80 15.04 -18.46
CA PRO A 283 4.15 16.23 -17.69
C PRO A 283 4.57 15.92 -16.25
N PHE A 284 5.47 16.75 -15.73
CA PHE A 284 5.84 16.72 -14.31
C PHE A 284 4.73 17.33 -13.46
N GLU A 285 4.33 16.63 -12.42
CA GLU A 285 3.29 17.04 -11.48
C GLU A 285 3.69 16.67 -10.04
N LEU A 286 3.21 17.46 -9.09
CA LEU A 286 3.28 17.15 -7.65
C LEU A 286 1.92 17.49 -7.03
N ASN A 287 1.40 16.57 -6.23
CA ASN A 287 0.30 16.84 -5.31
C ASN A 287 0.84 17.09 -3.88
N GLU A 288 -0.01 17.35 -2.90
CA GLU A 288 0.41 17.65 -1.52
C GLU A 288 1.14 16.48 -0.85
N VAL A 289 0.76 15.24 -1.21
CA VAL A 289 1.42 14.02 -0.69
C VAL A 289 2.84 13.92 -1.22
N THR A 290 3.02 13.97 -2.55
CA THR A 290 4.35 13.88 -3.16
C THR A 290 5.23 15.06 -2.80
N ARG A 291 4.67 16.28 -2.63
CA ARG A 291 5.41 17.44 -2.09
C ARG A 291 5.93 17.16 -0.69
N THR A 292 5.09 16.62 0.19
CA THR A 292 5.47 16.31 1.57
C THR A 292 6.51 15.20 1.60
N TYR A 293 6.34 14.16 0.78
CA TYR A 293 7.30 13.07 0.61
C TYR A 293 8.69 13.60 0.24
N PHE A 294 8.81 14.35 -0.86
CA PHE A 294 10.11 14.88 -1.30
C PHE A 294 10.69 15.92 -0.35
N LYS A 295 9.87 16.68 0.37
CA LYS A 295 10.33 17.57 1.43
C LYS A 295 10.98 16.80 2.58
N ASN A 296 10.35 15.72 3.04
CA ASN A 296 10.86 14.88 4.10
C ASN A 296 12.15 14.17 3.66
N LEU A 297 12.13 13.56 2.48
CA LEU A 297 13.28 12.86 1.92
C LEU A 297 14.48 13.80 1.70
N ALA A 298 14.25 15.02 1.23
CA ALA A 298 15.30 16.05 1.05
C ALA A 298 16.00 16.46 2.37
N SER A 299 15.39 16.16 3.54
CA SER A 299 16.00 16.40 4.85
C SER A 299 16.92 15.26 5.30
N GLN A 300 16.75 14.08 4.72
CA GLN A 300 17.50 12.86 5.04
C GLN A 300 18.61 12.62 4.03
N GLU A 301 18.43 13.08 2.79
CA GLU A 301 19.39 12.96 1.69
C GLU A 301 20.48 14.05 1.75
N THR A 302 21.55 13.82 1.03
CA THR A 302 22.70 14.74 0.94
C THR A 302 23.10 15.02 -0.52
N GLY A 303 24.00 15.98 -0.73
CA GLY A 303 24.58 16.28 -2.03
C GLY A 303 23.58 16.77 -3.07
N GLN A 304 23.79 16.35 -4.34
CA GLN A 304 22.99 16.80 -5.48
C GLN A 304 21.54 16.31 -5.40
N THR A 305 21.31 15.07 -4.95
CA THR A 305 19.97 14.50 -4.81
C THR A 305 19.10 15.35 -3.87
N ALA A 306 19.62 15.70 -2.71
CA ALA A 306 18.91 16.58 -1.77
C ALA A 306 18.68 18.00 -2.33
N ALA A 307 19.63 18.53 -3.10
CA ALA A 307 19.48 19.83 -3.75
C ALA A 307 18.38 19.79 -4.82
N ASP A 308 18.35 18.74 -5.64
CA ASP A 308 17.33 18.53 -6.67
C ASP A 308 15.93 18.33 -6.07
N MET A 309 15.81 17.54 -5.00
CA MET A 309 14.54 17.39 -4.27
C MET A 309 14.00 18.72 -3.73
N ARG A 310 14.87 19.60 -3.25
CA ARG A 310 14.44 20.95 -2.85
C ARG A 310 14.07 21.83 -4.04
N ALA A 311 14.78 21.70 -5.16
CA ALA A 311 14.54 22.50 -6.36
C ALA A 311 13.21 22.19 -7.06
N ILE A 312 12.77 20.93 -7.06
CA ILE A 312 11.46 20.55 -7.59
C ILE A 312 10.28 21.08 -6.76
N LEU A 313 10.51 21.41 -5.49
CA LEU A 313 9.47 21.97 -4.60
C LEU A 313 9.29 23.48 -4.77
N ALA A 314 10.16 24.15 -5.51
CA ALA A 314 10.07 25.58 -5.79
C ALA A 314 8.84 25.92 -6.67
N THR A 315 8.52 27.21 -6.75
CA THR A 315 7.48 27.73 -7.63
C THR A 315 8.06 28.81 -8.54
N PRO A 316 8.21 28.59 -9.85
CA PRO A 316 7.95 27.32 -10.56
C PRO A 316 8.97 26.22 -10.20
N PRO A 317 8.63 24.93 -10.40
CA PRO A 317 9.54 23.83 -10.13
C PRO A 317 10.72 23.80 -11.13
N ASP A 318 11.90 23.36 -10.66
CA ASP A 318 13.05 23.14 -11.55
C ASP A 318 12.90 21.80 -12.31
N LEU A 319 12.52 21.89 -13.58
CA LEU A 319 12.32 20.71 -14.43
C LEU A 319 13.65 20.00 -14.79
N ALA A 320 14.79 20.69 -14.73
CA ALA A 320 16.08 20.04 -14.94
C ALA A 320 16.45 19.17 -13.71
N ALA A 321 16.15 19.63 -12.51
CA ALA A 321 16.26 18.82 -11.29
C ALA A 321 15.31 17.62 -11.33
N ALA A 322 14.05 17.83 -11.76
CA ALA A 322 13.08 16.75 -11.94
C ALA A 322 13.59 15.69 -12.94
N ALA A 323 14.20 16.11 -14.05
CA ALA A 323 14.78 15.18 -15.04
C ALA A 323 15.93 14.35 -14.46
N ARG A 324 16.79 14.94 -13.63
CA ARG A 324 17.88 14.21 -12.96
C ARG A 324 17.35 13.19 -11.96
N LEU A 325 16.35 13.57 -11.16
CA LEU A 325 15.69 12.65 -10.22
C LEU A 325 14.93 11.53 -10.94
N SER A 326 14.36 11.82 -12.13
CA SER A 326 13.59 10.83 -12.92
C SER A 326 14.44 9.69 -13.51
N VAL A 327 15.76 9.72 -13.34
CA VAL A 327 16.64 8.57 -13.67
C VAL A 327 16.34 7.39 -12.74
N GLU A 328 15.91 7.67 -11.51
CA GLU A 328 15.42 6.67 -10.59
C GLU A 328 13.94 6.37 -10.91
N PRO A 329 13.59 5.10 -11.29
CA PRO A 329 12.24 4.76 -11.73
C PRO A 329 11.13 5.07 -10.70
N SER A 330 11.39 4.86 -9.41
CA SER A 330 10.44 5.15 -8.34
C SER A 330 10.13 6.65 -8.24
N PHE A 331 11.14 7.50 -8.33
CA PHE A 331 10.94 8.95 -8.35
C PHE A 331 10.21 9.41 -9.61
N ASN A 332 10.58 8.84 -10.79
CA ASN A 332 9.87 9.14 -12.03
C ASN A 332 8.39 8.81 -11.94
N ALA A 333 8.05 7.65 -11.33
CA ALA A 333 6.67 7.24 -11.12
C ALA A 333 5.91 8.20 -10.19
N ASN A 334 6.58 8.78 -9.19
CA ASN A 334 5.98 9.77 -8.28
C ASN A 334 5.78 11.17 -8.89
N PHE A 335 6.30 11.42 -10.08
CA PHE A 335 6.22 12.74 -10.72
C PHE A 335 5.17 12.85 -11.81
N ARG A 336 4.57 11.76 -12.26
CA ARG A 336 3.72 11.80 -13.46
C ARG A 336 2.90 10.53 -13.66
N THR A 337 1.93 10.62 -14.56
CA THR A 337 1.34 9.44 -15.20
C THR A 337 2.43 8.68 -15.94
N THR A 338 2.40 7.36 -15.87
CA THR A 338 3.31 6.47 -16.61
C THR A 338 2.50 5.46 -17.40
N CYS A 339 2.88 5.21 -18.66
CA CYS A 339 2.24 4.22 -19.51
C CYS A 339 3.29 3.34 -20.17
N VAL A 340 3.06 2.03 -20.20
CA VAL A 340 3.97 1.05 -20.78
C VAL A 340 3.21 -0.06 -21.50
N ALA A 341 3.74 -0.51 -22.64
CA ALA A 341 3.18 -1.69 -23.32
C ALA A 341 3.61 -2.94 -22.56
N THR A 342 2.62 -3.75 -22.12
CA THR A 342 2.84 -4.97 -21.32
C THR A 342 2.61 -6.25 -22.09
N ARG A 343 1.77 -6.23 -23.12
CA ARG A 343 1.45 -7.40 -23.96
C ARG A 343 1.39 -7.00 -25.42
N LEU A 344 1.79 -7.92 -26.30
CA LEU A 344 1.73 -7.73 -27.74
C LEU A 344 1.32 -9.05 -28.42
N ASN A 345 0.40 -8.96 -29.38
CA ASN A 345 -0.03 -10.07 -30.21
C ASN A 345 -0.21 -9.59 -31.67
N ALA A 346 0.35 -10.32 -32.65
CA ALA A 346 0.27 -9.89 -34.04
C ALA A 346 0.48 -11.05 -35.03
N GLY A 347 -0.25 -10.98 -36.15
CA GLY A 347 -0.13 -11.93 -37.26
C GLY A 347 -0.74 -13.30 -36.96
N HIS A 348 -0.84 -14.13 -37.99
CA HIS A 348 -1.45 -15.47 -37.90
C HIS A 348 -0.70 -16.53 -38.73
N ALA A 349 0.19 -16.12 -39.63
CA ALA A 349 0.96 -17.04 -40.46
C ALA A 349 2.30 -16.42 -40.89
N ASN A 350 3.33 -17.27 -41.04
CA ASN A 350 4.70 -16.83 -41.37
C ASN A 350 4.81 -16.19 -42.75
N ASN A 351 3.93 -16.53 -43.70
CA ASN A 351 3.97 -16.08 -45.06
C ASN A 351 2.83 -15.11 -45.43
N ALA A 352 2.17 -14.51 -44.44
CA ALA A 352 1.12 -13.52 -44.64
C ALA A 352 1.47 -12.19 -43.91
N LEU A 353 1.07 -11.07 -44.53
CA LEU A 353 1.08 -9.77 -43.85
C LEU A 353 0.00 -9.80 -42.79
N ALA A 354 0.34 -9.31 -41.57
CA ALA A 354 -0.57 -9.27 -40.44
C ALA A 354 -1.82 -8.43 -40.75
N GLN A 355 -3.00 -9.00 -40.53
CA GLN A 355 -4.28 -8.29 -40.64
C GLN A 355 -4.58 -7.51 -39.37
N THR A 356 -4.05 -7.97 -38.27
CA THR A 356 -4.23 -7.31 -36.94
C THR A 356 -2.93 -7.38 -36.17
N ALA A 357 -2.62 -6.30 -35.48
CA ALA A 357 -1.61 -6.24 -34.45
C ALA A 357 -2.22 -5.48 -33.26
N GLN A 358 -2.02 -6.00 -32.07
CA GLN A 358 -2.65 -5.49 -30.84
C GLN A 358 -1.66 -5.46 -29.69
N ALA A 359 -1.69 -4.40 -28.89
CA ALA A 359 -0.95 -4.30 -27.65
C ALA A 359 -1.89 -3.94 -26.51
N ASN A 360 -1.56 -4.40 -25.29
CA ASN A 360 -2.03 -3.83 -24.05
C ASN A 360 -1.06 -2.73 -23.62
N VAL A 361 -1.58 -1.54 -23.35
CA VAL A 361 -0.86 -0.43 -22.76
C VAL A 361 -1.40 -0.22 -21.35
N ASN A 362 -0.61 -0.58 -20.36
CA ASN A 362 -0.93 -0.33 -18.95
C ASN A 362 -0.49 1.08 -18.56
N CYS A 363 -1.39 1.83 -17.99
CA CYS A 363 -1.12 3.17 -17.46
C CYS A 363 -1.35 3.19 -15.94
N ARG A 364 -0.45 3.86 -15.24
CA ARG A 364 -0.61 4.27 -13.85
C ARG A 364 -0.81 5.77 -13.85
N ILE A 365 -2.06 6.18 -13.70
CA ILE A 365 -2.51 7.56 -13.91
C ILE A 365 -2.31 8.37 -12.64
N PHE A 366 -1.69 9.54 -12.76
CA PHE A 366 -1.49 10.44 -11.62
C PHE A 366 -2.85 10.96 -11.09
N PRO A 367 -3.06 11.03 -9.77
CA PRO A 367 -4.32 11.51 -9.18
C PRO A 367 -4.73 12.88 -9.70
N GLY A 368 -6.02 13.03 -10.00
CA GLY A 368 -6.56 14.26 -10.62
C GLY A 368 -6.80 14.16 -12.12
N HIS A 369 -6.36 13.07 -12.77
CA HIS A 369 -6.68 12.79 -14.18
C HIS A 369 -7.65 11.61 -14.29
N SER A 370 -8.44 11.59 -15.37
CA SER A 370 -9.35 10.48 -15.66
C SER A 370 -8.75 9.49 -16.66
N PRO A 371 -9.18 8.21 -16.64
CA PRO A 371 -8.81 7.25 -17.68
C PRO A 371 -9.15 7.74 -19.09
N GLU A 372 -10.26 8.45 -19.28
CA GLU A 372 -10.62 9.00 -20.60
C GLU A 372 -9.66 10.11 -21.05
N GLU A 373 -9.21 11.00 -20.16
CA GLU A 373 -8.17 12.00 -20.47
C GLU A 373 -6.90 11.32 -20.99
N ILE A 374 -6.47 10.24 -20.33
CA ILE A 374 -5.26 9.50 -20.73
C ILE A 374 -5.49 8.74 -22.04
N ARG A 375 -6.67 8.15 -22.26
CA ARG A 375 -7.02 7.53 -23.54
C ARG A 375 -6.92 8.51 -24.71
N GLN A 376 -7.44 9.73 -24.55
CA GLN A 376 -7.35 10.78 -25.56
C GLN A 376 -5.89 11.24 -25.76
N GLN A 377 -5.10 11.30 -24.69
CA GLN A 377 -3.69 11.62 -24.78
C GLN A 377 -2.90 10.54 -25.54
N LEU A 378 -3.19 9.26 -25.30
CA LEU A 378 -2.60 8.15 -26.09
C LEU A 378 -2.92 8.26 -27.57
N ILE A 379 -4.18 8.59 -27.94
CA ILE A 379 -4.58 8.83 -29.33
C ILE A 379 -3.75 9.99 -29.92
N ALA A 380 -3.56 11.08 -29.17
CA ALA A 380 -2.76 12.22 -29.63
C ALA A 380 -1.26 11.89 -29.78
N ILE A 381 -0.69 11.09 -28.84
CA ILE A 381 0.71 10.62 -28.91
C ILE A 381 0.93 9.75 -30.15
N PHE A 382 0.03 8.81 -30.43
CA PHE A 382 0.15 7.91 -31.57
C PHE A 382 -0.01 8.68 -32.88
N ALA A 383 -0.89 9.67 -32.91
CA ALA A 383 -1.16 10.52 -34.09
C ALA A 383 -1.32 9.70 -35.39
N ASP A 384 -2.09 8.62 -35.32
CA ASP A 384 -2.43 7.74 -36.41
C ASP A 384 -3.92 7.37 -36.35
N PRO A 385 -4.77 7.89 -37.26
CA PRO A 385 -6.22 7.64 -37.24
C PRO A 385 -6.61 6.19 -37.59
N LYS A 386 -5.67 5.36 -38.03
CA LYS A 386 -5.91 3.93 -38.29
C LYS A 386 -5.86 3.10 -37.03
N LEU A 387 -5.27 3.64 -35.95
CA LEU A 387 -5.20 2.93 -34.66
C LEU A 387 -6.49 3.12 -33.87
N SER A 388 -6.96 2.03 -33.30
CA SER A 388 -8.02 2.03 -32.30
C SER A 388 -7.39 1.99 -30.92
N VAL A 389 -7.79 2.91 -30.04
CA VAL A 389 -7.40 2.93 -28.62
C VAL A 389 -8.65 2.78 -27.79
N LYS A 390 -8.84 1.63 -27.16
CA LYS A 390 -10.01 1.27 -26.36
C LYS A 390 -9.63 1.06 -24.91
N TYR A 391 -10.50 1.41 -23.99
CA TYR A 391 -10.34 1.12 -22.56
C TYR A 391 -10.67 -0.35 -22.27
N VAL A 392 -9.92 -0.93 -21.33
CA VAL A 392 -10.18 -2.28 -20.80
C VAL A 392 -10.45 -2.13 -19.31
N SER A 393 -11.65 -2.52 -18.88
CA SER A 393 -12.02 -2.49 -17.46
C SER A 393 -11.34 -3.61 -16.66
N ASP A 394 -11.36 -3.52 -15.33
CA ASP A 394 -10.87 -4.55 -14.41
C ASP A 394 -11.56 -5.92 -14.63
N SER A 395 -12.82 -5.91 -15.12
CA SER A 395 -13.53 -7.12 -15.55
C SER A 395 -13.22 -7.57 -16.99
N TYR A 396 -12.15 -7.01 -17.60
CA TYR A 396 -11.71 -7.31 -18.98
C TYR A 396 -12.73 -6.95 -20.07
N VAL A 397 -13.65 -6.04 -19.80
CA VAL A 397 -14.61 -5.55 -20.80
C VAL A 397 -13.95 -4.41 -21.59
N VAL A 398 -13.92 -4.57 -22.93
CA VAL A 398 -13.35 -3.57 -23.85
C VAL A 398 -14.43 -2.57 -24.26
N SER A 399 -14.16 -1.28 -24.13
CA SER A 399 -15.08 -0.19 -24.52
C SER A 399 -14.38 0.91 -25.30
N ASP A 400 -15.14 1.62 -26.15
CA ASP A 400 -14.62 2.70 -27.00
C ASP A 400 -14.24 3.95 -26.21
N THR A 401 -14.79 4.11 -25.01
CA THR A 401 -14.53 5.21 -24.08
C THR A 401 -14.13 4.67 -22.72
N ALA A 402 -13.39 5.44 -21.96
CA ALA A 402 -13.01 5.15 -20.58
C ALA A 402 -13.84 6.03 -19.61
N PRO A 403 -13.82 5.70 -18.31
CA PRO A 403 -14.46 6.55 -17.31
C PRO A 403 -13.87 7.97 -17.26
N GLU A 404 -14.74 8.97 -17.23
CA GLU A 404 -14.37 10.39 -16.99
C GLU A 404 -14.05 10.68 -15.53
N ARG A 405 -14.27 9.72 -14.65
CA ARG A 405 -14.16 9.88 -13.22
C ARG A 405 -12.70 9.94 -12.79
N LYS A 406 -12.36 10.99 -12.07
CA LYS A 406 -11.01 11.24 -11.56
C LYS A 406 -10.88 10.75 -10.13
N ALA A 407 -9.77 10.13 -9.82
CA ALA A 407 -9.40 9.94 -8.41
C ALA A 407 -9.23 11.31 -7.74
N MET A 408 -9.63 11.37 -6.48
CA MET A 408 -9.46 12.57 -5.68
C MET A 408 -7.97 12.90 -5.54
N VAL A 409 -7.61 14.16 -5.76
CA VAL A 409 -6.31 14.68 -5.31
C VAL A 409 -6.39 14.80 -3.79
N PRO A 410 -5.60 14.06 -3.01
CA PRO A 410 -5.71 14.07 -1.56
C PRO A 410 -5.38 15.46 -1.02
N PRO A 411 -6.09 15.91 0.02
CA PRO A 411 -5.71 17.11 0.75
C PRO A 411 -4.39 16.87 1.50
N ALA A 412 -3.88 17.93 2.14
CA ALA A 412 -2.83 17.76 3.14
C ALA A 412 -3.23 16.70 4.19
N PRO A 413 -2.27 15.97 4.79
CA PRO A 413 -2.56 14.94 5.78
C PRO A 413 -3.54 15.40 6.84
N ILE A 414 -4.63 14.68 7.03
CA ILE A 414 -5.70 15.03 7.97
C ILE A 414 -5.18 14.86 9.41
N PRO A 415 -5.15 15.92 10.26
CA PRO A 415 -4.60 15.81 11.62
C PRO A 415 -5.28 14.75 12.48
N GLU A 416 -6.57 14.48 12.23
CA GLU A 416 -7.38 13.47 12.93
C GLU A 416 -6.85 12.04 12.68
N VAL A 417 -6.23 11.79 11.53
CA VAL A 417 -5.60 10.52 11.18
C VAL A 417 -4.11 10.54 11.54
N PHE A 418 -3.37 11.54 11.04
CA PHE A 418 -1.91 11.60 11.18
C PHE A 418 -1.44 11.90 12.59
N GLY A 419 -2.23 12.60 13.41
CA GLY A 419 -1.91 12.86 14.81
C GLY A 419 -1.80 11.58 15.64
N PRO A 420 -2.88 10.79 15.75
CA PRO A 420 -2.85 9.50 16.44
C PRO A 420 -1.84 8.53 15.83
N LEU A 421 -1.80 8.41 14.50
CA LEU A 421 -0.87 7.53 13.78
C LEU A 421 0.58 7.84 14.16
N THR A 422 1.00 9.10 14.06
CA THR A 422 2.35 9.53 14.44
C THR A 422 2.65 9.23 15.90
N LYS A 423 1.72 9.54 16.80
CA LYS A 423 1.90 9.30 18.25
C LYS A 423 2.14 7.82 18.55
N LEU A 424 1.33 6.93 17.95
CA LEU A 424 1.42 5.48 18.17
C LEU A 424 2.68 4.90 17.52
N THR A 425 3.03 5.35 16.31
CA THR A 425 4.27 4.95 15.63
C THR A 425 5.49 5.36 16.45
N GLN A 426 5.53 6.59 16.98
CA GLN A 426 6.63 7.04 17.83
C GLN A 426 6.73 6.27 19.16
N ALA A 427 5.63 5.72 19.66
CA ALA A 427 5.66 4.85 20.83
C ALA A 427 6.30 3.48 20.55
N LEU A 428 6.14 2.95 19.34
CA LEU A 428 6.71 1.67 18.91
C LEU A 428 8.14 1.81 18.34
N TRP A 429 8.37 2.89 17.58
CA TRP A 429 9.65 3.18 16.92
C TRP A 429 10.04 4.65 17.15
N PRO A 430 10.65 4.97 18.30
CA PRO A 430 11.01 6.34 18.64
C PRO A 430 11.96 6.97 17.63
N GLY A 431 11.61 8.16 17.15
CA GLY A 431 12.44 8.94 16.21
C GLY A 431 12.28 8.56 14.74
N VAL A 432 11.48 7.55 14.41
CA VAL A 432 11.21 7.18 13.00
C VAL A 432 10.31 8.25 12.36
N PRO A 433 10.70 8.84 11.22
CA PRO A 433 9.86 9.80 10.52
C PRO A 433 8.61 9.11 9.94
N VAL A 434 7.45 9.74 10.14
CA VAL A 434 6.18 9.34 9.52
C VAL A 434 5.99 10.17 8.27
N THR A 435 5.91 9.52 7.11
CA THR A 435 5.92 10.18 5.81
C THR A 435 4.71 9.75 4.99
N PRO A 436 3.86 10.67 4.53
CA PRO A 436 2.82 10.33 3.57
C PRO A 436 3.46 9.99 2.22
N VAL A 437 3.00 8.91 1.60
CA VAL A 437 3.49 8.44 0.29
C VAL A 437 2.35 8.32 -0.71
N MET A 438 2.69 8.41 -1.98
CA MET A 438 1.81 8.02 -3.08
C MET A 438 2.22 6.61 -3.52
N GLU A 439 1.31 5.67 -3.38
CA GLU A 439 1.52 4.31 -3.88
C GLU A 439 1.50 4.31 -5.41
N ASN A 440 2.48 3.64 -6.00
CA ASN A 440 2.57 3.47 -7.45
C ASN A 440 1.80 2.25 -7.95
N GLY A 441 1.40 1.37 -7.03
CA GLY A 441 0.53 0.23 -7.21
C GLY A 441 -0.94 0.62 -7.33
N ALA A 442 -1.81 -0.24 -6.86
CA ALA A 442 -3.25 -0.03 -6.72
C ALA A 442 -3.72 -0.86 -5.52
N SER A 443 -4.77 -0.41 -4.86
CA SER A 443 -5.44 -1.11 -3.78
C SER A 443 -6.95 -0.86 -3.85
N ASP A 444 -7.72 -1.51 -2.99
CA ASP A 444 -9.16 -1.24 -2.84
C ASP A 444 -9.49 0.21 -2.44
N SER A 445 -8.51 0.97 -1.95
CA SER A 445 -8.66 2.39 -1.62
C SER A 445 -9.14 3.23 -2.80
N ILE A 446 -8.75 2.86 -4.04
CA ILE A 446 -9.11 3.60 -5.26
C ILE A 446 -10.62 3.76 -5.42
N TYR A 447 -11.41 2.73 -5.11
CA TYR A 447 -12.85 2.77 -5.29
C TYR A 447 -13.53 3.78 -4.38
N PHE A 448 -13.00 3.98 -3.18
CA PHE A 448 -13.46 5.00 -2.23
C PHE A 448 -12.94 6.40 -2.61
N ALA A 449 -11.68 6.51 -3.00
CA ALA A 449 -11.07 7.76 -3.47
C ALA A 449 -11.82 8.31 -4.70
N LEU A 450 -12.23 7.45 -5.64
CA LEU A 450 -13.09 7.81 -6.76
C LEU A 450 -14.48 8.32 -6.33
N GLN A 451 -14.94 8.06 -5.12
CA GLN A 451 -16.18 8.59 -4.54
C GLN A 451 -15.93 9.86 -3.71
N GLY A 452 -14.70 10.37 -3.65
CA GLY A 452 -14.31 11.53 -2.87
C GLY A 452 -14.19 11.24 -1.37
N ILE A 453 -13.93 9.99 -0.98
CA ILE A 453 -13.65 9.60 0.41
C ILE A 453 -12.13 9.46 0.54
N PRO A 454 -11.46 10.21 1.45
CA PRO A 454 -10.03 10.06 1.69
C PRO A 454 -9.67 8.66 2.19
N CYS A 455 -8.58 8.10 1.69
CA CYS A 455 -8.07 6.79 2.09
C CYS A 455 -6.63 6.92 2.59
N TYR A 456 -6.29 6.13 3.62
CA TYR A 456 -4.95 6.09 4.20
C TYR A 456 -4.57 4.64 4.48
N GLY A 457 -3.39 4.24 3.98
CA GLY A 457 -2.83 2.91 4.21
C GLY A 457 -1.74 2.95 5.28
N TYR A 458 -1.88 2.14 6.32
CA TYR A 458 -0.83 1.93 7.31
C TYR A 458 -1.11 0.71 8.19
N SER A 459 -0.34 -0.33 8.00
CA SER A 459 -0.47 -1.59 8.75
C SER A 459 0.29 -1.61 10.07
N ALA A 460 1.26 -0.71 10.27
CA ALA A 460 2.28 -0.79 11.31
C ALA A 460 3.06 -2.13 11.30
N ILE A 461 3.10 -2.81 10.18
CA ILE A 461 3.98 -3.94 9.94
C ILE A 461 5.38 -3.40 9.66
N ALA A 462 6.39 -3.99 10.29
CA ALA A 462 7.79 -3.65 10.07
C ALA A 462 8.49 -4.78 9.32
N LEU A 463 9.00 -4.47 8.12
CA LEU A 463 9.70 -5.44 7.24
C LEU A 463 11.08 -4.91 6.85
N GLU A 464 12.02 -5.83 6.67
CA GLU A 464 13.30 -5.53 6.02
C GLU A 464 13.07 -5.23 4.54
N ARG A 465 13.82 -4.28 4.00
CA ARG A 465 13.75 -3.87 2.57
C ARG A 465 13.84 -5.02 1.58
N ASP A 466 14.57 -6.06 1.94
CA ASP A 466 14.87 -7.22 1.10
C ASP A 466 14.07 -8.48 1.48
N ASP A 467 13.11 -8.38 2.42
CA ASP A 467 12.27 -9.51 2.85
C ASP A 467 10.76 -9.27 2.57
N ASP A 468 10.46 -8.42 1.60
CA ASP A 468 9.12 -8.35 1.02
C ASP A 468 8.89 -9.60 0.15
N ARG A 469 7.89 -10.42 0.56
CA ARG A 469 7.54 -11.68 -0.09
C ARG A 469 6.07 -11.75 -0.47
N ALA A 470 5.37 -10.65 -0.43
CA ALA A 470 4.01 -10.56 -0.96
C ALA A 470 3.98 -11.12 -2.40
N HIS A 471 2.99 -11.93 -2.74
CA HIS A 471 2.87 -12.65 -4.02
C HIS A 471 3.98 -13.67 -4.33
N GLY A 472 5.03 -13.73 -3.51
CA GLY A 472 6.16 -14.64 -3.67
C GLY A 472 5.93 -16.03 -3.08
N GLN A 473 6.95 -16.90 -3.20
CA GLN A 473 6.99 -18.18 -2.49
C GLN A 473 7.50 -17.99 -1.06
N ASP A 474 7.06 -18.86 -0.15
CA ASP A 474 7.44 -18.83 1.27
C ASP A 474 7.18 -17.45 1.92
N GLU A 475 6.03 -16.86 1.60
CA GLU A 475 5.58 -15.62 2.21
C GLU A 475 5.59 -15.78 3.73
N ARG A 476 6.13 -14.77 4.42
CA ARG A 476 6.32 -14.82 5.87
C ARG A 476 6.25 -13.44 6.52
N LEU A 477 5.81 -13.41 7.76
CA LEU A 477 5.73 -12.20 8.57
C LEU A 477 6.51 -12.38 9.87
N PRO A 478 7.39 -11.43 10.28
CA PRO A 478 8.02 -11.48 11.59
C PRO A 478 6.99 -11.48 12.72
N VAL A 479 7.10 -12.41 13.66
CA VAL A 479 6.17 -12.55 14.79
C VAL A 479 6.08 -11.25 15.61
N ASP A 480 7.22 -10.61 15.88
CA ASP A 480 7.26 -9.35 16.64
C ASP A 480 6.57 -8.20 15.88
N SER A 481 6.70 -8.17 14.56
CA SER A 481 6.03 -7.18 13.71
C SER A 481 4.51 -7.33 13.77
N TYR A 482 4.00 -8.56 13.71
CA TYR A 482 2.57 -8.83 13.86
C TYR A 482 2.02 -8.31 15.21
N TRP A 483 2.75 -8.56 16.32
CA TRP A 483 2.30 -8.09 17.63
C TRP A 483 2.32 -6.57 17.75
N LYS A 484 3.29 -5.90 17.16
CA LYS A 484 3.33 -4.43 17.12
C LYS A 484 2.18 -3.86 16.30
N SER A 485 1.89 -4.46 15.15
CA SER A 485 0.73 -4.09 14.32
C SER A 485 -0.59 -4.27 15.08
N LEU A 486 -0.76 -5.40 15.77
CA LEU A 486 -1.94 -5.67 16.58
C LEU A 486 -2.17 -4.59 17.65
N ASP A 487 -1.13 -4.27 18.43
CA ASP A 487 -1.21 -3.26 19.48
C ASP A 487 -1.43 -1.86 18.90
N PHE A 488 -0.82 -1.56 17.74
CA PHE A 488 -1.03 -0.32 17.00
C PHE A 488 -2.47 -0.17 16.54
N LEU A 489 -3.00 -1.16 15.78
CA LEU A 489 -4.35 -1.09 15.20
C LEU A 489 -5.43 -0.99 16.27
N TYR A 490 -5.25 -1.67 17.40
CA TYR A 490 -6.15 -1.51 18.55
C TYR A 490 -6.11 -0.08 19.10
N GLY A 491 -4.93 0.47 19.36
CA GLY A 491 -4.79 1.84 19.86
C GLY A 491 -5.29 2.88 18.86
N PHE A 492 -5.06 2.64 17.57
CA PHE A 492 -5.48 3.53 16.50
C PHE A 492 -7.01 3.53 16.32
N ALA A 493 -7.65 2.37 16.35
CA ALA A 493 -9.11 2.27 16.28
C ALA A 493 -9.79 3.04 17.43
N LYS A 494 -9.24 2.98 18.64
CA LYS A 494 -9.72 3.77 19.77
C LYS A 494 -9.54 5.28 19.54
N ALA A 495 -8.36 5.68 19.09
CA ALA A 495 -8.05 7.09 18.86
C ALA A 495 -8.96 7.72 17.79
N VAL A 496 -9.16 7.07 16.65
CA VAL A 496 -10.06 7.56 15.58
C VAL A 496 -11.53 7.42 15.93
N GLY A 497 -11.87 6.53 16.86
CA GLY A 497 -13.19 6.40 17.46
C GLY A 497 -13.51 7.52 18.45
N GLY A 498 -12.54 8.38 18.80
CA GLY A 498 -12.75 9.58 19.62
C GLY A 498 -12.48 9.38 21.11
N GLU A 499 -11.53 8.52 21.48
CA GLU A 499 -11.04 8.39 22.88
C GLU A 499 -10.11 9.55 23.28
#